data_f51b32e44b28aac669a43b2441fd7578
#
_entry.id   f51b32e44b28aac669a43b2441fd7578
#
_cell.length_a   1.000
_cell.length_b   1.000
_cell.length_c   1.000
_cell.angle_alpha   90.00
_cell.angle_beta   90.00
_cell.angle_gamma   90.00
#
_symmetry.space_group_name_H-M   'P 1'
#
loop_
_entity.id
_entity.type
_entity.pdbx_description
1 polymer ?
#
loop_
_entity_poly.entity_id
_entity_poly.type
_entity_poly.pdbx_seq_one_letter_code
_entity_poly.pdbx_strand_id
1 'polypeptide(L)'
;MTELISKKRVTAVLFLLFIFLYAGINAKKELPILKETVKTSIEEGDDPAELIASVDTAINENVKYRYNFIDAYGLIQKFLDKNEENDFEVVKDTEGKLHYTYFTEKPNDTKDLSARMKNLQGAIRDKDCRLLYVMPPDKYIKGHTEYAKGIPYNMSNETADQFLAQLADAGIDSVDFRDYLADSGLDMSNVFFNTDHHWKIETAFWATNVFFEQLKERYGEEITNEYFYEDIDNYNALTYK
;
A
#
# COMPACT_ATOMS: atom_id res chain seq x y z
N MET A 1 -18.12 45.54 9.25
CA MET A 1 -19.01 44.36 9.04
C MET A 1 -19.48 44.22 7.60
N THR A 2 -19.96 45.26 6.93
CA THR A 2 -20.41 45.26 5.52
C THR A 2 -19.31 44.87 4.53
N GLU A 3 -18.08 45.32 4.69
CA GLU A 3 -16.96 45.01 3.81
C GLU A 3 -16.57 43.52 3.86
N LEU A 4 -16.55 42.90 5.03
CA LEU A 4 -16.28 41.50 5.24
C LEU A 4 -17.37 40.61 4.59
N ILE A 5 -18.63 41.01 4.70
CA ILE A 5 -19.76 40.32 4.06
C ILE A 5 -19.66 40.43 2.53
N SER A 6 -19.25 41.60 2.01
CA SER A 6 -19.04 41.79 0.58
C SER A 6 -17.94 40.88 0.04
N LYS A 7 -16.80 40.82 0.75
CA LYS A 7 -15.67 39.93 0.34
C LYS A 7 -16.10 38.45 0.34
N LYS A 8 -16.82 37.99 1.37
CA LYS A 8 -17.36 36.62 1.42
C LYS A 8 -18.32 36.31 0.26
N ARG A 9 -19.18 37.25 -0.11
CA ARG A 9 -20.11 37.09 -1.24
C ARG A 9 -19.36 36.98 -2.57
N VAL A 10 -18.35 37.84 -2.79
CA VAL A 10 -17.53 37.78 -4.00
C VAL A 10 -16.77 36.46 -4.08
N THR A 11 -16.17 35.99 -2.99
CA THR A 11 -15.49 34.70 -2.94
C THR A 11 -16.46 33.55 -3.26
N ALA A 12 -17.65 33.55 -2.69
CA ALA A 12 -18.67 32.53 -2.95
C ALA A 12 -19.10 32.51 -4.44
N VAL A 13 -19.32 33.70 -5.03
CA VAL A 13 -19.67 33.80 -6.45
C VAL A 13 -18.54 33.28 -7.36
N LEU A 14 -17.31 33.67 -7.08
CA LEU A 14 -16.14 33.19 -7.84
C LEU A 14 -15.97 31.67 -7.70
N PHE A 15 -16.18 31.13 -6.52
CA PHE A 15 -16.13 29.69 -6.26
C PHE A 15 -17.22 28.93 -7.03
N LEU A 16 -18.46 29.42 -7.01
CA LEU A 16 -19.55 28.82 -7.78
C LEU A 16 -19.30 28.90 -9.29
N LEU A 17 -18.82 30.03 -9.78
CA LEU A 17 -18.44 30.18 -11.19
C LEU A 17 -17.35 29.19 -11.57
N PHE A 18 -16.34 29.01 -10.74
CA PHE A 18 -15.28 28.01 -10.97
C PHE A 18 -15.87 26.60 -11.06
N ILE A 19 -16.71 26.19 -10.10
CA ILE A 19 -17.35 24.86 -10.10
C ILE A 19 -18.18 24.64 -11.37
N PHE A 20 -19.05 25.59 -11.75
CA PHE A 20 -19.89 25.43 -12.91
C PHE A 20 -19.12 25.42 -14.22
N LEU A 21 -18.07 26.26 -14.36
CA LEU A 21 -17.18 26.25 -15.52
C LEU A 21 -16.43 24.91 -15.60
N TYR A 22 -15.90 24.45 -14.48
CA TYR A 22 -15.17 23.20 -14.42
C TYR A 22 -16.07 21.99 -14.71
N ALA A 23 -17.29 21.94 -14.16
CA ALA A 23 -18.29 20.95 -14.50
C ALA A 23 -18.65 20.97 -15.98
N GLY A 24 -18.82 22.15 -16.59
CA GLY A 24 -19.08 22.30 -18.01
C GLY A 24 -17.95 21.77 -18.91
N ILE A 25 -16.68 21.98 -18.51
CA ILE A 25 -15.51 21.46 -19.22
C ILE A 25 -15.47 19.92 -19.19
N ASN A 26 -15.89 19.32 -18.06
CA ASN A 26 -15.88 17.87 -17.87
C ASN A 26 -17.12 17.19 -18.47
N ALA A 27 -18.26 17.85 -18.52
CA ALA A 27 -19.55 17.28 -18.92
C ALA A 27 -19.49 16.52 -20.25
N LYS A 28 -18.79 17.05 -21.24
CA LYS A 28 -18.68 16.40 -22.56
C LYS A 28 -18.04 15.01 -22.50
N LYS A 29 -17.05 14.82 -21.61
CA LYS A 29 -16.34 13.53 -21.42
C LYS A 29 -17.09 12.64 -20.46
N GLU A 30 -17.58 13.19 -19.36
CA GLU A 30 -18.13 12.43 -18.22
C GLU A 30 -19.56 11.94 -18.47
N LEU A 31 -20.43 12.74 -19.12
CA LEU A 31 -21.83 12.35 -19.33
C LEU A 31 -22.02 11.01 -20.05
N PRO A 32 -21.26 10.66 -21.12
CA PRO A 32 -21.36 9.35 -21.74
C PRO A 32 -20.94 8.22 -20.79
N ILE A 33 -19.86 8.43 -20.00
CA ILE A 33 -19.35 7.47 -19.04
C ILE A 33 -20.38 7.22 -17.94
N LEU A 34 -20.90 8.28 -17.34
CA LEU A 34 -21.94 8.20 -16.31
C LEU A 34 -23.19 7.47 -16.81
N LYS A 35 -23.62 7.76 -18.04
CA LYS A 35 -24.76 7.07 -18.63
C LYS A 35 -24.52 5.56 -18.76
N GLU A 36 -23.34 5.17 -19.18
CA GLU A 36 -22.98 3.74 -19.29
C GLU A 36 -22.87 3.11 -17.90
N THR A 37 -22.20 3.78 -16.95
CA THR A 37 -22.07 3.29 -15.56
C THR A 37 -23.45 3.03 -14.94
N VAL A 38 -24.37 4.00 -15.03
CA VAL A 38 -25.72 3.86 -14.49
C VAL A 38 -26.47 2.71 -15.18
N LYS A 39 -26.34 2.58 -16.51
CA LYS A 39 -26.96 1.50 -17.25
C LYS A 39 -26.45 0.13 -16.83
N THR A 40 -25.13 -0.03 -16.73
CA THR A 40 -24.47 -1.29 -16.29
C THR A 40 -24.93 -1.66 -14.88
N SER A 41 -24.91 -0.72 -13.95
CA SER A 41 -25.32 -0.94 -12.56
C SER A 41 -26.79 -1.39 -12.45
N ILE A 42 -27.66 -0.81 -13.29
CA ILE A 42 -29.10 -1.25 -13.36
C ILE A 42 -29.23 -2.66 -13.97
N GLU A 43 -28.44 -2.97 -15.00
CA GLU A 43 -28.46 -4.30 -15.65
C GLU A 43 -27.89 -5.39 -14.73
N GLU A 44 -26.92 -5.07 -13.88
CA GLU A 44 -26.31 -5.96 -12.88
C GLU A 44 -27.19 -6.13 -11.63
N GLY A 45 -28.16 -5.24 -11.42
CA GLY A 45 -29.10 -5.30 -10.30
C GLY A 45 -28.54 -4.73 -9.01
N ASP A 46 -27.59 -3.80 -9.12
CA ASP A 46 -26.97 -3.12 -7.98
C ASP A 46 -28.01 -2.43 -7.10
N ASP A 47 -27.73 -2.42 -5.81
CA ASP A 47 -28.54 -1.63 -4.90
C ASP A 47 -28.22 -0.12 -5.03
N PRO A 48 -29.05 0.78 -4.48
CA PRO A 48 -28.83 2.23 -4.59
C PRO A 48 -27.50 2.73 -4.02
N ALA A 49 -26.91 2.06 -3.04
CA ALA A 49 -25.62 2.45 -2.47
C ALA A 49 -24.48 2.05 -3.41
N GLU A 50 -24.55 0.87 -4.01
CA GLU A 50 -23.62 0.38 -5.02
C GLU A 50 -23.64 1.27 -6.28
N LEU A 51 -24.83 1.64 -6.75
CA LEU A 51 -25.00 2.58 -7.88
C LEU A 51 -24.35 3.94 -7.58
N ILE A 52 -24.55 4.50 -6.38
CA ILE A 52 -23.96 5.78 -5.98
C ILE A 52 -22.42 5.64 -5.94
N ALA A 53 -21.88 4.56 -5.38
CA ALA A 53 -20.46 4.31 -5.32
C ALA A 53 -19.83 4.17 -6.73
N SER A 54 -20.50 3.48 -7.64
CA SER A 54 -20.07 3.32 -9.04
C SER A 54 -20.05 4.66 -9.78
N VAL A 55 -21.06 5.49 -9.58
CA VAL A 55 -21.13 6.85 -10.16
C VAL A 55 -20.03 7.75 -9.58
N ASP A 56 -19.83 7.73 -8.26
CA ASP A 56 -18.77 8.50 -7.59
C ASP A 56 -17.39 8.11 -8.12
N THR A 57 -17.12 6.81 -8.23
CA THR A 57 -15.89 6.28 -8.80
C THR A 57 -15.69 6.75 -10.24
N ALA A 58 -16.74 6.62 -11.08
CA ALA A 58 -16.68 7.02 -12.47
C ALA A 58 -16.38 8.51 -12.65
N ILE A 59 -16.95 9.38 -11.81
CA ILE A 59 -16.63 10.82 -11.82
C ILE A 59 -15.17 11.03 -11.38
N ASN A 60 -14.79 10.49 -10.24
CA ASN A 60 -13.46 10.73 -9.65
C ASN A 60 -12.31 10.25 -10.55
N GLU A 61 -12.48 9.15 -11.26
CA GLU A 61 -11.45 8.61 -12.15
C GLU A 61 -11.32 9.36 -13.47
N ASN A 62 -12.40 9.97 -13.95
CA ASN A 62 -12.45 10.57 -15.28
C ASN A 62 -12.35 12.09 -15.31
N VAL A 63 -12.38 12.75 -14.17
CA VAL A 63 -12.32 14.21 -14.09
C VAL A 63 -11.03 14.74 -14.73
N LYS A 64 -11.18 15.74 -15.60
CA LYS A 64 -10.05 16.37 -16.30
C LYS A 64 -9.15 17.08 -15.30
N TYR A 65 -7.84 16.95 -15.50
CA TYR A 65 -6.80 17.50 -14.61
C TYR A 65 -6.77 16.89 -13.20
N ARG A 66 -7.35 15.70 -12.99
CA ARG A 66 -7.32 14.99 -11.71
C ARG A 66 -5.92 14.98 -11.09
N TYR A 67 -4.93 14.51 -11.82
CA TYR A 67 -3.55 14.42 -11.34
C TYR A 67 -2.94 15.79 -11.02
N ASN A 68 -3.27 16.83 -11.79
CA ASN A 68 -2.80 18.18 -11.47
C ASN A 68 -3.38 18.71 -10.15
N PHE A 69 -4.63 18.35 -9.82
CA PHE A 69 -5.21 18.69 -8.52
C PHE A 69 -4.58 17.89 -7.38
N ILE A 70 -4.30 16.60 -7.60
CA ILE A 70 -3.59 15.76 -6.63
C ILE A 70 -2.20 16.34 -6.38
N ASP A 71 -1.45 16.69 -7.42
CA ASP A 71 -0.13 17.30 -7.31
C ASP A 71 -0.18 18.64 -6.57
N ALA A 72 -1.16 19.51 -6.92
CA ALA A 72 -1.35 20.80 -6.25
C ALA A 72 -1.68 20.62 -4.78
N TYR A 73 -2.54 19.66 -4.44
CA TYR A 73 -2.86 19.30 -3.07
C TYR A 73 -1.62 18.84 -2.30
N GLY A 74 -0.84 17.93 -2.89
CA GLY A 74 0.42 17.45 -2.31
C GLY A 74 1.43 18.58 -2.06
N LEU A 75 1.54 19.54 -2.99
CA LEU A 75 2.39 20.73 -2.82
C LEU A 75 1.91 21.60 -1.66
N ILE A 76 0.60 21.78 -1.49
CA ILE A 76 0.03 22.54 -0.36
C ILE A 76 0.33 21.82 0.97
N GLN A 77 0.13 20.51 1.03
CA GLN A 77 0.44 19.71 2.23
C GLN A 77 1.93 19.81 2.59
N LYS A 78 2.80 19.72 1.59
CA LYS A 78 4.25 19.90 1.77
C LYS A 78 4.60 21.31 2.27
N PHE A 79 3.94 22.35 1.72
CA PHE A 79 4.14 23.75 2.15
C PHE A 79 3.70 23.98 3.58
N LEU A 80 2.63 23.29 4.01
CA LEU A 80 2.11 23.35 5.39
C LEU A 80 2.89 22.46 6.36
N ASP A 81 3.93 21.77 5.89
CA ASP A 81 4.71 20.79 6.66
C ASP A 81 3.84 19.77 7.40
N LYS A 82 2.77 19.31 6.73
CA LYS A 82 1.87 18.32 7.28
C LYS A 82 2.57 16.95 7.34
N ASN A 83 2.48 16.29 8.49
CA ASN A 83 3.16 15.01 8.74
C ASN A 83 2.18 13.83 8.83
N GLU A 84 0.89 14.07 8.60
CA GLU A 84 -0.16 13.05 8.63
C GLU A 84 -1.28 13.38 7.64
N GLU A 85 -2.02 12.37 7.22
CA GLU A 85 -3.22 12.47 6.38
C GLU A 85 -4.22 11.40 6.82
N ASN A 86 -5.52 11.66 6.62
CA ASN A 86 -6.61 10.75 6.93
C ASN A 86 -6.56 10.22 8.38
N ASP A 87 -6.55 11.12 9.37
CA ASP A 87 -6.52 10.74 10.78
C ASP A 87 -5.37 9.78 11.14
N PHE A 88 -4.18 10.05 10.61
CA PHE A 88 -2.95 9.26 10.77
C PHE A 88 -2.92 7.92 10.02
N GLU A 89 -3.82 7.64 9.08
CA GLU A 89 -3.68 6.46 8.22
C GLU A 89 -2.42 6.53 7.36
N VAL A 90 -2.04 7.73 6.91
CA VAL A 90 -0.79 7.99 6.21
C VAL A 90 0.02 9.00 7.02
N VAL A 91 1.26 8.65 7.31
CA VAL A 91 2.17 9.50 8.08
C VAL A 91 3.50 9.65 7.36
N LYS A 92 4.21 10.73 7.65
CA LYS A 92 5.55 11.01 7.14
C LYS A 92 6.58 10.72 8.23
N ASP A 93 7.60 9.94 7.92
CA ASP A 93 8.75 9.74 8.80
C ASP A 93 9.71 10.94 8.79
N THR A 94 10.77 10.87 9.60
CA THR A 94 11.76 11.95 9.72
C THR A 94 12.61 12.13 8.44
N GLU A 95 12.62 11.15 7.55
CA GLU A 95 13.27 11.23 6.22
C GLU A 95 12.32 11.72 5.11
N GLY A 96 11.05 11.93 5.44
CA GLY A 96 10.04 12.41 4.50
C GLY A 96 9.36 11.31 3.67
N LYS A 97 9.51 10.05 4.05
CA LYS A 97 8.84 8.92 3.42
C LYS A 97 7.45 8.72 4.01
N LEU A 98 6.51 8.25 3.20
CA LEU A 98 5.14 7.98 3.62
C LEU A 98 4.99 6.54 4.11
N HIS A 99 4.27 6.37 5.20
CA HIS A 99 3.94 5.08 5.82
C HIS A 99 2.45 4.98 6.08
N TYR A 100 1.90 3.76 6.01
CA TYR A 100 0.58 3.46 6.54
C TYR A 100 0.70 3.09 8.02
N THR A 101 -0.16 3.68 8.85
CA THR A 101 -0.19 3.38 10.28
C THR A 101 -1.58 3.61 10.88
N TYR A 102 -1.75 3.39 12.15
CA TYR A 102 -2.95 3.66 12.93
C TYR A 102 -2.63 3.62 14.42
N PHE A 103 -3.50 4.20 15.24
CA PHE A 103 -3.36 4.13 16.68
C PHE A 103 -3.75 2.74 17.20
N THR A 104 -2.87 2.13 17.97
CA THR A 104 -3.13 0.88 18.69
C THR A 104 -2.32 0.84 19.98
N GLU A 105 -2.86 0.18 21.00
CA GLU A 105 -2.17 -0.04 22.29
C GLU A 105 -1.50 -1.41 22.36
N LYS A 106 -1.80 -2.30 21.43
CA LYS A 106 -1.29 -3.67 21.40
C LYS A 106 -1.19 -4.21 19.96
N PRO A 107 -0.38 -5.25 19.74
CA PRO A 107 -0.33 -5.95 18.46
C PRO A 107 -1.71 -6.49 18.05
N ASN A 108 -1.94 -6.62 16.76
CA ASN A 108 -3.18 -7.20 16.24
C ASN A 108 -3.32 -8.67 16.66
N ASP A 109 -4.55 -9.11 16.88
CA ASP A 109 -4.82 -10.54 17.14
C ASP A 109 -4.70 -11.34 15.84
N THR A 110 -3.77 -12.29 15.81
CA THR A 110 -3.45 -13.13 14.64
C THR A 110 -3.94 -14.57 14.79
N LYS A 111 -4.71 -14.91 15.86
CA LYS A 111 -5.15 -16.27 16.14
C LYS A 111 -5.98 -16.89 15.01
N ASP A 112 -6.92 -16.13 14.44
CA ASP A 112 -7.74 -16.63 13.33
C ASP A 112 -6.89 -16.89 12.09
N LEU A 113 -5.89 -16.04 11.82
CA LEU A 113 -4.98 -16.22 10.70
C LEU A 113 -4.11 -17.47 10.90
N SER A 114 -3.54 -17.66 12.09
CA SER A 114 -2.75 -18.85 12.41
C SER A 114 -3.58 -20.13 12.38
N ALA A 115 -4.85 -20.08 12.81
CA ALA A 115 -5.76 -21.20 12.70
C ALA A 115 -6.05 -21.60 11.25
N ARG A 116 -6.24 -20.62 10.35
CA ARG A 116 -6.39 -20.87 8.91
C ARG A 116 -5.14 -21.50 8.30
N MET A 117 -3.95 -21.03 8.68
CA MET A 117 -2.69 -21.62 8.23
C MET A 117 -2.54 -23.07 8.69
N LYS A 118 -2.89 -23.36 9.94
CA LYS A 118 -2.91 -24.74 10.48
C LYS A 118 -3.90 -25.64 9.74
N ASN A 119 -5.08 -25.13 9.41
CA ASN A 119 -6.06 -25.88 8.62
C ASN A 119 -5.54 -26.17 7.21
N LEU A 120 -4.88 -25.20 6.57
CA LEU A 120 -4.25 -25.37 5.25
C LEU A 120 -3.16 -26.46 5.32
N GLN A 121 -2.27 -26.40 6.32
CA GLN A 121 -1.24 -27.41 6.54
C GLN A 121 -1.86 -28.82 6.71
N GLY A 122 -2.96 -28.93 7.49
CA GLY A 122 -3.69 -30.17 7.67
C GLY A 122 -4.25 -30.69 6.34
N ALA A 123 -4.79 -29.83 5.48
CA ALA A 123 -5.39 -30.20 4.22
C ALA A 123 -4.39 -30.68 3.15
N ILE A 124 -3.11 -30.28 3.26
CA ILE A 124 -2.06 -30.68 2.30
C ILE A 124 -1.14 -31.79 2.81
N ARG A 125 -1.25 -32.19 4.09
CA ARG A 125 -0.35 -33.14 4.76
C ARG A 125 -0.12 -34.42 3.98
N ASP A 126 -1.17 -34.98 3.38
CA ASP A 126 -1.12 -36.26 2.66
C ASP A 126 -0.90 -36.10 1.15
N LYS A 127 -0.51 -34.90 0.69
CA LYS A 127 -0.41 -34.56 -0.74
C LYS A 127 1.03 -34.37 -1.25
N ASP A 128 2.02 -34.79 -0.48
CA ASP A 128 3.44 -34.53 -0.77
C ASP A 128 3.71 -33.03 -1.06
N CYS A 129 3.05 -32.18 -0.28
CA CYS A 129 3.17 -30.74 -0.35
C CYS A 129 3.74 -30.19 0.96
N ARG A 130 4.53 -29.13 0.85
CA ARG A 130 5.07 -28.40 2.01
C ARG A 130 4.46 -27.01 2.07
N LEU A 131 4.23 -26.51 3.28
CA LEU A 131 3.78 -25.16 3.53
C LEU A 131 4.94 -24.35 4.10
N LEU A 132 5.33 -23.32 3.39
CA LEU A 132 6.31 -22.33 3.84
C LEU A 132 5.65 -20.95 3.87
N TYR A 133 5.67 -20.30 5.02
CA TYR A 133 5.22 -18.92 5.12
C TYR A 133 6.41 -17.98 4.91
N VAL A 134 6.30 -17.09 3.94
CA VAL A 134 7.33 -16.09 3.64
C VAL A 134 6.78 -14.73 4.01
N MET A 135 7.46 -14.04 4.94
CA MET A 135 7.05 -12.74 5.45
C MET A 135 7.97 -11.63 4.95
N PRO A 136 7.50 -10.81 3.99
CA PRO A 136 8.19 -9.57 3.66
C PRO A 136 8.13 -8.59 4.84
N PRO A 137 9.15 -7.72 5.03
CA PRO A 137 9.14 -6.74 6.10
C PRO A 137 8.08 -5.66 5.84
N ASP A 138 7.55 -5.10 6.92
CA ASP A 138 6.83 -3.84 6.88
C ASP A 138 7.78 -2.70 6.49
N LYS A 139 7.25 -1.65 5.88
CA LYS A 139 8.05 -0.46 5.54
C LYS A 139 8.64 0.22 6.76
N TYR A 140 8.01 0.08 7.94
CA TYR A 140 8.60 0.48 9.21
C TYR A 140 9.70 -0.49 9.61
N ILE A 141 10.95 -0.14 9.31
CA ILE A 141 12.13 -0.93 9.67
C ILE A 141 12.58 -0.53 11.07
N LYS A 142 12.44 -1.45 12.02
CA LYS A 142 12.83 -1.23 13.41
C LYS A 142 14.33 -0.89 13.52
N GLY A 143 14.63 0.23 14.19
CA GLY A 143 16.01 0.73 14.35
C GLY A 143 16.50 1.63 13.19
N HIS A 144 15.71 1.79 12.12
CA HIS A 144 16.03 2.68 11.00
C HIS A 144 14.93 3.72 10.75
N THR A 145 13.65 3.30 10.78
CA THR A 145 12.53 4.23 10.59
C THR A 145 12.25 4.99 11.88
N GLU A 146 12.22 6.31 11.80
CA GLU A 146 11.87 7.18 12.92
C GLU A 146 10.66 8.04 12.60
N TYR A 147 9.67 8.03 13.48
CA TYR A 147 8.52 8.91 13.40
C TYR A 147 8.71 10.18 14.24
N ALA A 148 8.17 11.29 13.77
CA ALA A 148 8.07 12.49 14.56
C ALA A 148 7.23 12.24 15.83
N LYS A 149 7.45 13.06 16.88
CA LYS A 149 6.72 12.92 18.13
C LYS A 149 5.22 13.06 17.92
N GLY A 150 4.47 12.08 18.42
CA GLY A 150 2.99 12.05 18.33
C GLY A 150 2.46 11.26 17.15
N ILE A 151 3.31 10.82 16.24
CA ILE A 151 2.92 9.89 15.16
C ILE A 151 2.76 8.49 15.75
N PRO A 152 1.64 7.78 15.46
CA PRO A 152 1.41 6.44 15.98
C PRO A 152 2.31 5.40 15.28
N TYR A 153 2.69 4.38 16.04
CA TYR A 153 3.25 3.14 15.51
C TYR A 153 2.22 2.02 15.67
N ASN A 154 1.89 1.34 14.60
CA ASN A 154 0.84 0.32 14.53
C ASN A 154 1.25 -1.06 15.06
N MET A 155 2.40 -1.17 15.69
CA MET A 155 2.95 -2.44 16.21
C MET A 155 3.04 -3.55 15.15
N SER A 156 3.37 -3.20 13.92
CA SER A 156 3.48 -4.15 12.80
C SER A 156 4.52 -5.23 13.06
N ASN A 157 5.68 -4.87 13.61
CA ASN A 157 6.74 -5.83 13.94
C ASN A 157 6.32 -6.79 15.05
N GLU A 158 5.71 -6.28 16.13
CA GLU A 158 5.21 -7.08 17.25
C GLU A 158 4.04 -8.00 16.81
N THR A 159 3.19 -7.53 15.90
CA THR A 159 2.14 -8.35 15.29
C THR A 159 2.74 -9.50 14.47
N ALA A 160 3.78 -9.20 13.68
CA ALA A 160 4.51 -10.20 12.91
C ALA A 160 5.20 -11.23 13.83
N ASP A 161 5.89 -10.78 14.88
CA ASP A 161 6.55 -11.65 15.87
C ASP A 161 5.52 -12.62 16.50
N GLN A 162 4.36 -12.09 16.92
CA GLN A 162 3.28 -12.90 17.47
C GLN A 162 2.77 -13.95 16.46
N PHE A 163 2.60 -13.57 15.21
CA PHE A 163 2.13 -14.47 14.17
C PHE A 163 3.14 -15.57 13.86
N LEU A 164 4.42 -15.22 13.68
CA LEU A 164 5.49 -16.18 13.41
C LEU A 164 5.65 -17.19 14.58
N ALA A 165 5.54 -16.73 15.83
CA ALA A 165 5.53 -17.63 16.98
C ALA A 165 4.36 -18.63 16.93
N GLN A 166 3.16 -18.19 16.57
CA GLN A 166 1.99 -19.08 16.41
C GLN A 166 2.17 -20.07 15.25
N LEU A 167 2.84 -19.70 14.17
CA LEU A 167 3.17 -20.61 13.08
C LEU A 167 4.19 -21.66 13.52
N ALA A 168 5.22 -21.25 14.25
CA ALA A 168 6.23 -22.17 14.81
C ALA A 168 5.60 -23.17 15.78
N ASP A 169 4.70 -22.73 16.67
CA ASP A 169 3.94 -23.60 17.57
C ASP A 169 3.05 -24.61 16.81
N ALA A 170 2.61 -24.25 15.61
CA ALA A 170 1.85 -25.14 14.72
C ALA A 170 2.74 -26.05 13.87
N GLY A 171 4.07 -25.92 13.93
CA GLY A 171 5.02 -26.66 13.11
C GLY A 171 4.98 -26.23 11.64
N ILE A 172 4.70 -24.95 11.38
CA ILE A 172 4.71 -24.36 10.05
C ILE A 172 6.01 -23.59 9.88
N ASP A 173 6.79 -23.96 8.87
CA ASP A 173 8.03 -23.28 8.53
C ASP A 173 7.77 -21.84 8.06
N SER A 174 8.65 -20.94 8.44
CA SER A 174 8.60 -19.54 8.00
C SER A 174 9.96 -18.97 7.64
N VAL A 175 9.98 -18.02 6.73
CA VAL A 175 11.11 -17.15 6.39
C VAL A 175 10.73 -15.73 6.73
N ASP A 176 11.42 -15.15 7.70
CA ASP A 176 11.26 -13.75 8.09
C ASP A 176 12.33 -12.90 7.39
N PHE A 177 11.94 -12.11 6.40
CA PHE A 177 12.88 -11.27 5.67
C PHE A 177 13.50 -10.15 6.49
N ARG A 178 12.95 -9.82 7.66
CA ARG A 178 13.54 -8.84 8.56
C ARG A 178 14.93 -9.30 9.06
N ASP A 179 15.08 -10.62 9.31
CA ASP A 179 16.34 -11.21 9.77
C ASP A 179 17.43 -11.10 8.70
N TYR A 180 17.07 -11.28 7.43
CA TYR A 180 18.02 -11.19 6.31
C TYR A 180 18.30 -9.75 5.89
N LEU A 181 17.33 -8.86 6.06
CA LEU A 181 17.46 -7.47 5.65
C LEU A 181 18.55 -6.74 6.46
N ALA A 182 18.70 -7.04 7.75
CA ALA A 182 19.69 -6.43 8.61
C ALA A 182 21.13 -6.69 8.11
N ASP A 183 21.39 -7.88 7.55
CA ASP A 183 22.71 -8.32 7.06
C ASP A 183 22.84 -8.24 5.52
N SER A 184 21.84 -7.68 4.84
CA SER A 184 21.78 -7.65 3.38
C SER A 184 22.84 -6.77 2.70
N GLY A 185 23.41 -5.81 3.43
CA GLY A 185 24.26 -4.74 2.85
C GLY A 185 23.49 -3.72 2.03
N LEU A 186 22.15 -3.81 1.96
CA LEU A 186 21.30 -2.82 1.28
C LEU A 186 21.28 -1.50 2.07
N ASP A 187 21.16 -0.40 1.34
CA ASP A 187 20.88 0.89 1.95
C ASP A 187 19.44 0.92 2.47
N MET A 188 19.27 0.87 3.79
CA MET A 188 17.97 0.84 4.45
C MET A 188 17.09 2.05 4.08
N SER A 189 17.70 3.19 3.78
CA SER A 189 16.98 4.37 3.30
C SER A 189 16.38 4.17 1.90
N ASN A 190 16.78 3.12 1.20
CA ASN A 190 16.45 2.89 -0.22
C ASN A 190 15.73 1.56 -0.51
N VAL A 191 15.36 0.83 0.52
CA VAL A 191 14.67 -0.48 0.40
C VAL A 191 13.27 -0.35 -0.18
N PHE A 192 12.51 0.67 0.23
CA PHE A 192 11.13 0.91 -0.18
C PHE A 192 11.00 2.14 -1.07
N PHE A 193 9.92 2.21 -1.86
CA PHE A 193 9.53 3.47 -2.52
C PHE A 193 9.17 4.53 -1.48
N ASN A 194 9.42 5.80 -1.78
CA ASN A 194 9.20 6.88 -0.82
C ASN A 194 7.72 7.10 -0.48
N THR A 195 6.84 7.00 -1.47
CA THR A 195 5.41 7.30 -1.35
C THR A 195 4.51 6.07 -1.41
N ASP A 196 5.11 4.88 -1.54
CA ASP A 196 4.43 3.61 -1.68
C ASP A 196 4.97 2.64 -0.63
N HIS A 197 4.16 1.68 -0.18
CA HIS A 197 4.53 0.68 0.81
C HIS A 197 5.29 -0.52 0.22
N HIS A 198 5.39 -0.61 -1.11
CA HIS A 198 6.15 -1.66 -1.75
C HIS A 198 7.66 -1.41 -1.68
N TRP A 199 8.41 -2.48 -1.57
CA TRP A 199 9.86 -2.42 -1.75
C TRP A 199 10.23 -2.15 -3.21
N LYS A 200 11.44 -1.64 -3.44
CA LYS A 200 11.94 -1.37 -4.79
C LYS A 200 12.28 -2.67 -5.52
N ILE A 201 12.43 -2.56 -6.82
CA ILE A 201 12.70 -3.72 -7.70
C ILE A 201 13.99 -4.42 -7.29
N GLU A 202 15.04 -3.68 -6.97
CA GLU A 202 16.32 -4.22 -6.53
C GLU A 202 16.19 -4.98 -5.21
N THR A 203 15.37 -4.48 -4.29
CA THR A 203 15.05 -5.16 -3.03
C THR A 203 14.26 -6.43 -3.27
N ALA A 204 13.26 -6.40 -4.16
CA ALA A 204 12.48 -7.57 -4.53
C ALA A 204 13.35 -8.64 -5.21
N PHE A 205 14.31 -8.23 -6.04
CA PHE A 205 15.27 -9.12 -6.66
C PHE A 205 16.18 -9.80 -5.60
N TRP A 206 16.76 -9.01 -4.69
CA TRP A 206 17.52 -9.54 -3.56
C TRP A 206 16.69 -10.53 -2.73
N ALA A 207 15.45 -10.18 -2.40
CA ALA A 207 14.56 -11.04 -1.62
C ALA A 207 14.23 -12.36 -2.35
N THR A 208 14.11 -12.34 -3.67
CA THR A 208 13.92 -13.55 -4.47
C THR A 208 15.11 -14.48 -4.37
N ASN A 209 16.33 -13.96 -4.43
CA ASN A 209 17.55 -14.75 -4.28
C ASN A 209 17.64 -15.35 -2.87
N VAL A 210 17.41 -14.57 -1.82
CA VAL A 210 17.34 -15.08 -0.44
C VAL A 210 16.29 -16.20 -0.31
N PHE A 211 15.12 -16.03 -0.94
CA PHE A 211 14.08 -17.05 -0.92
C PHE A 211 14.54 -18.35 -1.57
N PHE A 212 15.23 -18.30 -2.71
CA PHE A 212 15.77 -19.49 -3.37
C PHE A 212 16.85 -20.18 -2.54
N GLU A 213 17.73 -19.42 -1.91
CA GLU A 213 18.70 -19.97 -0.96
C GLU A 213 18.01 -20.70 0.19
N GLN A 214 16.94 -20.12 0.76
CA GLN A 214 16.17 -20.74 1.84
C GLN A 214 15.45 -22.03 1.39
N LEU A 215 14.97 -22.13 0.17
CA LEU A 215 14.41 -23.36 -0.38
C LEU A 215 15.47 -24.46 -0.51
N LYS A 216 16.66 -24.09 -0.98
CA LYS A 216 17.80 -25.02 -1.12
C LYS A 216 18.28 -25.51 0.24
N GLU A 217 18.51 -24.60 1.17
CA GLU A 217 19.03 -24.95 2.51
C GLU A 217 18.06 -25.81 3.30
N ARG A 218 16.77 -25.47 3.30
CA ARG A 218 15.76 -26.14 4.14
C ARG A 218 15.24 -27.43 3.54
N TYR A 219 15.12 -27.49 2.24
CA TYR A 219 14.41 -28.59 1.55
C TYR A 219 15.24 -29.32 0.51
N GLY A 220 16.45 -28.83 0.20
CA GLY A 220 17.28 -29.35 -0.88
C GLY A 220 16.69 -29.09 -2.27
N GLU A 221 15.73 -28.18 -2.38
CA GLU A 221 15.10 -27.82 -3.66
C GLU A 221 16.01 -26.85 -4.40
N GLU A 222 16.48 -27.28 -5.59
CA GLU A 222 17.24 -26.42 -6.49
C GLU A 222 16.33 -25.95 -7.63
N ILE A 223 16.27 -24.64 -7.84
CA ILE A 223 15.62 -24.09 -9.02
C ILE A 223 16.57 -24.28 -10.20
N THR A 224 16.11 -25.04 -11.19
CA THR A 224 16.88 -25.45 -12.38
C THR A 224 17.31 -24.30 -13.27
N ASN A 225 17.75 -23.26 -12.92
CA ASN A 225 18.33 -22.11 -13.59
C ASN A 225 18.58 -21.00 -12.55
N GLU A 226 18.99 -21.36 -11.33
CA GLU A 226 19.27 -20.42 -10.26
C GLU A 226 20.20 -19.30 -10.73
N TYR A 227 21.28 -19.62 -11.44
CA TYR A 227 22.21 -18.65 -12.01
C TYR A 227 21.57 -17.67 -13.00
N PHE A 228 20.52 -18.09 -13.68
CA PHE A 228 19.78 -17.20 -14.56
C PHE A 228 18.97 -16.16 -13.78
N TYR A 229 18.35 -16.58 -12.68
CA TYR A 229 17.50 -15.70 -11.86
C TYR A 229 18.32 -14.81 -10.92
N GLU A 230 19.49 -15.23 -10.50
CA GLU A 230 20.38 -14.49 -9.59
C GLU A 230 21.17 -13.39 -10.30
N ASP A 231 21.40 -13.50 -11.60
CA ASP A 231 22.16 -12.54 -12.37
C ASP A 231 21.27 -11.41 -12.90
N ILE A 232 21.45 -10.20 -12.35
CA ILE A 232 20.68 -9.00 -12.73
C ILE A 232 20.84 -8.66 -14.22
N ASP A 233 21.96 -9.04 -14.85
CA ASP A 233 22.24 -8.77 -16.26
C ASP A 233 21.34 -9.58 -17.22
N ASN A 234 20.64 -10.60 -16.70
CA ASN A 234 19.62 -11.34 -17.44
C ASN A 234 18.27 -10.62 -17.54
N TYR A 235 18.13 -9.45 -16.89
CA TYR A 235 16.90 -8.68 -16.85
C TYR A 235 17.04 -7.35 -17.59
N ASN A 236 15.97 -6.92 -18.25
CA ASN A 236 15.89 -5.61 -18.88
C ASN A 236 15.14 -4.64 -17.98
N ALA A 237 15.77 -3.53 -17.65
CA ALA A 237 15.07 -2.44 -16.95
C ALA A 237 14.06 -1.78 -17.90
N LEU A 238 12.77 -1.87 -17.58
CA LEU A 238 11.70 -1.18 -18.29
C LEU A 238 11.27 0.04 -17.48
N THR A 239 11.31 1.21 -18.11
CA THR A 239 10.81 2.43 -17.50
C THR A 239 9.40 2.70 -18.02
N TYR A 240 8.43 2.68 -17.12
CA TYR A 240 7.07 3.11 -17.43
C TYR A 240 6.95 4.61 -17.18
N LYS A 241 6.37 5.32 -18.16
CA LYS A 241 6.09 6.76 -18.06
C LYS A 241 4.68 6.99 -17.56
#